data_aa67350383cce7696f4433873db0973f
#
_entry.id   aa67350383cce7696f4433873db0973f
#
_cell.length_a   1.000
_cell.length_b   1.000
_cell.length_c   1.000
_cell.angle_alpha   90.00
_cell.angle_beta   90.00
_cell.angle_gamma   90.00
#
_symmetry.space_group_name_H-M   'P 1'
#
loop_
_entity.id
_entity.type
_entity.pdbx_description
1 polymer ?
#
loop_
_entity_poly.entity_id
_entity_poly.type
_entity_poly.pdbx_seq_one_letter_code
_entity_poly.pdbx_strand_id
1 'polypeptide(L)'
;MERMKVLISGSNGYIGSHVTKMFVESGFEVSTYSRSNGVLPLARKLTDVLSDFSGYFDIVINCARPHWSEFSPEEIADIESKLLTQLDRLAANGATKIHTSGVWLFGNASHNDLKEFRLNPLEVVKPDTVTIGCAIKKKWHVVYCPSLVYGGENCQLKRIVDSLSDQTLQVAIPSQGYNQYIHVNDIARFYLALVQGKRPATQHFIAETKGYSPEAFSQLLLDSRVVKRVHECSWSDFEKYHGSSAVEIEKLNLNLPISPLFESTESLRKYIENYT
;
A
#
# COMPACT_ATOMS: atom_id res chain seq x y z
N MET A 1 7.84 -32.45 -3.14
CA MET A 1 6.65 -31.62 -3.47
C MET A 1 7.10 -30.55 -4.45
N GLU A 2 6.36 -30.34 -5.52
CA GLU A 2 6.61 -29.25 -6.45
C GLU A 2 6.40 -27.91 -5.72
N ARG A 3 7.30 -26.94 -5.94
CA ARG A 3 7.18 -25.63 -5.29
C ARG A 3 6.05 -24.84 -5.94
N MET A 4 5.24 -24.12 -5.16
CA MET A 4 4.22 -23.23 -5.71
C MET A 4 4.89 -22.08 -6.47
N LYS A 5 4.35 -21.79 -7.66
CA LYS A 5 4.84 -20.78 -8.59
C LYS A 5 4.15 -19.45 -8.33
N VAL A 6 4.93 -18.45 -8.02
CA VAL A 6 4.45 -17.10 -7.67
C VAL A 6 4.88 -16.10 -8.72
N LEU A 7 3.95 -15.28 -9.18
CA LEU A 7 4.22 -14.10 -9.99
C LEU A 7 3.99 -12.84 -9.17
N ILE A 8 5.00 -11.97 -9.09
CA ILE A 8 4.92 -10.67 -8.40
C ILE A 8 5.18 -9.54 -9.40
N SER A 9 4.20 -8.67 -9.64
CA SER A 9 4.40 -7.44 -10.38
C SER A 9 4.74 -6.28 -9.44
N GLY A 10 5.57 -5.34 -9.92
CA GLY A 10 6.05 -4.22 -9.11
C GLY A 10 7.12 -4.60 -8.08
N SER A 11 7.84 -5.68 -8.28
CA SER A 11 8.89 -6.22 -7.40
C SER A 11 10.03 -5.23 -7.08
N ASN A 12 10.25 -4.22 -7.91
CA ASN A 12 11.25 -3.17 -7.68
C ASN A 12 10.70 -1.97 -6.89
N GLY A 13 9.39 -1.93 -6.64
CA GLY A 13 8.77 -0.92 -5.80
C GLY A 13 8.96 -1.21 -4.31
N TYR A 14 8.66 -0.21 -3.46
CA TYR A 14 8.87 -0.30 -2.02
C TYR A 14 8.17 -1.53 -1.40
N ILE A 15 6.85 -1.67 -1.55
CA ILE A 15 6.12 -2.84 -1.01
C ILE A 15 6.52 -4.12 -1.75
N GLY A 16 6.57 -4.08 -3.08
CA GLY A 16 6.83 -5.26 -3.90
C GLY A 16 8.18 -5.92 -3.66
N SER A 17 9.23 -5.14 -3.35
CA SER A 17 10.56 -5.68 -3.02
C SER A 17 10.54 -6.49 -1.73
N HIS A 18 9.86 -5.99 -0.69
CA HIS A 18 9.72 -6.69 0.59
C HIS A 18 8.85 -7.94 0.46
N VAL A 19 7.75 -7.87 -0.30
CA VAL A 19 6.92 -9.03 -0.63
C VAL A 19 7.73 -10.08 -1.38
N THR A 20 8.48 -9.68 -2.40
CA THR A 20 9.33 -10.61 -3.19
C THR A 20 10.35 -11.30 -2.31
N LYS A 21 11.07 -10.54 -1.48
CA LYS A 21 12.04 -11.08 -0.53
C LYS A 21 11.41 -12.12 0.41
N MET A 22 10.27 -11.79 1.02
CA MET A 22 9.54 -12.67 1.93
C MET A 22 9.16 -14.00 1.25
N PHE A 23 8.63 -13.96 0.03
CA PHE A 23 8.22 -15.17 -0.69
C PHE A 23 9.42 -16.03 -1.12
N VAL A 24 10.52 -15.42 -1.55
CA VAL A 24 11.77 -16.13 -1.87
C VAL A 24 12.31 -16.83 -0.62
N GLU A 25 12.42 -16.12 0.49
CA GLU A 25 12.90 -16.66 1.78
C GLU A 25 11.98 -17.77 2.35
N SER A 26 10.69 -17.72 2.01
CA SER A 26 9.70 -18.75 2.37
C SER A 26 9.72 -19.98 1.44
N GLY A 27 10.65 -20.02 0.45
CA GLY A 27 10.89 -21.17 -0.39
C GLY A 27 9.98 -21.33 -1.60
N PHE A 28 9.23 -20.28 -2.00
CA PHE A 28 8.43 -20.28 -3.22
C PHE A 28 9.30 -20.15 -4.48
N GLU A 29 8.79 -20.63 -5.62
CA GLU A 29 9.38 -20.35 -6.94
C GLU A 29 8.87 -18.99 -7.43
N VAL A 30 9.66 -17.94 -7.22
CA VAL A 30 9.23 -16.56 -7.49
C VAL A 30 9.70 -16.09 -8.86
N SER A 31 8.74 -15.66 -9.68
CA SER A 31 8.94 -14.90 -10.91
C SER A 31 8.49 -13.46 -10.71
N THR A 32 9.19 -12.50 -11.31
CA THR A 32 8.86 -11.08 -11.20
C THR A 32 8.52 -10.49 -12.56
N TYR A 33 7.53 -9.60 -12.57
CA TYR A 33 7.17 -8.78 -13.72
C TYR A 33 7.36 -7.30 -13.38
N SER A 34 8.23 -6.66 -14.10
CA SER A 34 8.53 -5.24 -13.90
C SER A 34 8.96 -4.60 -15.22
N ARG A 35 8.63 -3.31 -15.38
CA ARG A 35 9.06 -2.51 -16.56
C ARG A 35 10.56 -2.20 -16.55
N SER A 36 11.19 -2.16 -15.37
CA SER A 36 12.61 -1.86 -15.21
C SER A 36 13.50 -3.09 -15.30
N ASN A 37 14.76 -2.90 -15.65
CA ASN A 37 15.73 -4.00 -15.83
C ASN A 37 16.34 -4.56 -14.52
N GLY A 38 15.93 -4.04 -13.35
CA GLY A 38 16.38 -4.58 -12.06
C GLY A 38 15.82 -5.98 -11.81
N VAL A 39 16.67 -6.92 -11.47
CA VAL A 39 16.28 -8.27 -11.04
C VAL A 39 16.74 -8.45 -9.62
N LEU A 40 15.81 -8.79 -8.72
CA LEU A 40 16.17 -9.16 -7.36
C LEU A 40 16.90 -10.51 -7.35
N PRO A 41 17.90 -10.72 -6.49
CA PRO A 41 18.55 -12.01 -6.35
C PRO A 41 17.54 -13.12 -6.09
N LEU A 42 17.72 -14.27 -6.75
CA LEU A 42 16.92 -15.49 -6.61
C LEU A 42 15.49 -15.44 -7.22
N ALA A 43 15.06 -14.32 -7.82
CA ALA A 43 13.79 -14.26 -8.53
C ALA A 43 14.01 -14.26 -10.04
N ARG A 44 13.20 -15.04 -10.79
CA ARG A 44 13.25 -15.07 -12.25
C ARG A 44 12.48 -13.87 -12.80
N LYS A 45 13.13 -13.05 -13.62
CA LYS A 45 12.42 -12.01 -14.37
C LYS A 45 11.73 -12.65 -15.59
N LEU A 46 10.44 -12.38 -15.77
CA LEU A 46 9.73 -12.67 -17.01
C LEU A 46 10.00 -11.55 -18.01
N THR A 47 10.44 -11.91 -19.20
CA THR A 47 10.52 -11.03 -20.37
C THR A 47 9.18 -11.04 -21.13
N ASP A 48 9.06 -10.27 -22.20
CA ASP A 48 7.81 -9.88 -22.87
C ASP A 48 6.91 -11.00 -23.43
N VAL A 49 7.29 -12.26 -23.35
CA VAL A 49 6.49 -13.40 -23.84
C VAL A 49 5.58 -13.93 -22.73
N LEU A 50 4.64 -13.08 -22.27
CA LEU A 50 3.68 -13.46 -21.23
C LEU A 50 2.65 -14.50 -21.71
N SER A 51 2.44 -14.63 -23.04
CA SER A 51 1.49 -15.59 -23.62
C SER A 51 1.80 -17.03 -23.25
N ASP A 52 3.07 -17.39 -23.10
CA ASP A 52 3.53 -18.76 -22.84
C ASP A 52 3.25 -19.21 -21.39
N PHE A 53 2.86 -18.28 -20.53
CA PHE A 53 2.59 -18.52 -19.11
C PHE A 53 1.10 -18.44 -18.76
N SER A 54 0.21 -18.52 -19.75
CA SER A 54 -1.24 -18.49 -19.47
C SER A 54 -1.64 -19.64 -18.55
N GLY A 55 -2.29 -19.30 -17.41
CA GLY A 55 -2.73 -20.29 -16.43
C GLY A 55 -1.59 -21.01 -15.68
N TYR A 56 -0.41 -20.38 -15.57
CA TYR A 56 0.80 -21.05 -15.06
C TYR A 56 1.06 -20.85 -13.57
N PHE A 57 0.67 -19.70 -13.01
CA PHE A 57 1.03 -19.32 -11.63
C PHE A 57 -0.04 -19.71 -10.62
N ASP A 58 0.35 -20.38 -9.56
CA ASP A 58 -0.50 -20.74 -8.42
C ASP A 58 -0.87 -19.51 -7.58
N ILE A 59 0.01 -18.50 -7.60
CA ILE A 59 -0.13 -17.26 -6.85
C ILE A 59 0.25 -16.08 -7.74
N VAL A 60 -0.59 -15.04 -7.76
CA VAL A 60 -0.31 -13.80 -8.51
C VAL A 60 -0.50 -12.60 -7.58
N ILE A 61 0.54 -11.80 -7.43
CA ILE A 61 0.54 -10.63 -6.53
C ILE A 61 0.82 -9.37 -7.35
N ASN A 62 -0.08 -8.39 -7.29
CA ASN A 62 0.13 -7.07 -7.87
C ASN A 62 0.49 -6.03 -6.80
N CYS A 63 1.74 -5.57 -6.84
CA CYS A 63 2.24 -4.41 -6.08
C CYS A 63 2.63 -3.25 -7.02
N ALA A 64 2.36 -3.37 -8.32
CA ALA A 64 2.70 -2.34 -9.29
C ALA A 64 1.61 -1.26 -9.33
N ARG A 65 2.03 -0.01 -9.20
CA ARG A 65 1.21 1.16 -9.47
C ARG A 65 2.05 2.22 -10.19
N PRO A 66 1.56 2.84 -11.26
CA PRO A 66 2.22 3.99 -11.88
C PRO A 66 2.31 5.16 -10.90
N HIS A 67 3.34 6.00 -11.05
CA HIS A 67 3.55 7.12 -10.14
C HIS A 67 2.82 8.36 -10.65
N TRP A 68 2.20 9.10 -9.74
CA TRP A 68 1.42 10.32 -10.06
C TRP A 68 2.24 11.48 -10.64
N SER A 69 3.57 11.48 -10.46
CA SER A 69 4.44 12.47 -11.11
C SER A 69 4.58 12.25 -12.61
N GLU A 70 4.15 11.09 -13.11
CA GLU A 70 4.32 10.69 -14.52
C GLU A 70 3.00 10.56 -15.25
N PHE A 71 1.90 10.28 -14.53
CA PHE A 71 0.61 9.93 -15.11
C PHE A 71 -0.54 10.61 -14.37
N SER A 72 -1.60 10.96 -15.10
CA SER A 72 -2.86 11.42 -14.51
C SER A 72 -3.60 10.29 -13.78
N PRO A 73 -4.58 10.60 -12.90
CA PRO A 73 -5.38 9.60 -12.22
C PRO A 73 -6.07 8.61 -13.17
N GLU A 74 -6.57 9.08 -14.30
CA GLU A 74 -7.24 8.28 -15.34
C GLU A 74 -6.26 7.34 -16.03
N GLU A 75 -5.08 7.83 -16.38
CA GLU A 75 -4.02 7.03 -16.99
C GLU A 75 -3.53 5.94 -16.02
N ILE A 76 -3.37 6.28 -14.74
CA ILE A 76 -3.00 5.31 -13.69
C ILE A 76 -4.03 4.19 -13.63
N ALA A 77 -5.32 4.53 -13.54
CA ALA A 77 -6.40 3.55 -13.46
C ALA A 77 -6.48 2.67 -14.72
N ASP A 78 -6.30 3.23 -15.90
CA ASP A 78 -6.27 2.48 -17.17
C ASP A 78 -5.09 1.50 -17.25
N ILE A 79 -3.88 1.97 -16.92
CA ILE A 79 -2.67 1.14 -16.90
C ILE A 79 -2.82 -0.01 -15.90
N GLU A 80 -3.31 0.28 -14.70
CA GLU A 80 -3.49 -0.70 -13.63
C GLU A 80 -4.57 -1.74 -14.00
N SER A 81 -5.68 -1.31 -14.59
CA SER A 81 -6.75 -2.20 -15.06
C SER A 81 -6.27 -3.14 -16.16
N LYS A 82 -5.49 -2.64 -17.13
CA LYS A 82 -4.86 -3.44 -18.17
C LYS A 82 -3.88 -4.45 -17.58
N LEU A 83 -3.04 -4.01 -16.64
CA LEU A 83 -2.10 -4.88 -15.94
C LEU A 83 -2.82 -6.01 -15.19
N LEU A 84 -3.85 -5.70 -14.39
CA LEU A 84 -4.63 -6.72 -13.67
C LEU A 84 -5.28 -7.73 -14.63
N THR A 85 -5.74 -7.27 -15.80
CA THR A 85 -6.29 -8.16 -16.82
C THR A 85 -5.24 -9.12 -17.39
N GLN A 86 -4.02 -8.65 -17.61
CA GLN A 86 -2.91 -9.50 -18.04
C GLN A 86 -2.51 -10.50 -16.95
N LEU A 87 -2.35 -10.03 -15.71
CA LEU A 87 -1.97 -10.88 -14.58
C LEU A 87 -3.03 -11.96 -14.31
N ASP A 88 -4.31 -11.65 -14.48
CA ASP A 88 -5.41 -12.60 -14.31
C ASP A 88 -5.34 -13.77 -15.32
N ARG A 89 -4.88 -13.52 -16.53
CA ARG A 89 -4.65 -14.57 -17.56
C ARG A 89 -3.50 -15.51 -17.22
N LEU A 90 -2.51 -15.01 -16.46
CA LEU A 90 -1.35 -15.79 -16.04
C LEU A 90 -1.63 -16.69 -14.84
N ALA A 91 -2.69 -16.38 -14.07
CA ALA A 91 -3.11 -17.14 -12.92
C ALA A 91 -3.70 -18.50 -13.32
N ALA A 92 -3.26 -19.55 -12.66
CA ALA A 92 -3.82 -20.89 -12.79
C ALA A 92 -5.28 -20.94 -12.29
N ASN A 93 -6.02 -21.96 -12.71
CA ASN A 93 -7.36 -22.14 -12.17
C ASN A 93 -7.30 -22.40 -10.66
N GLY A 94 -8.03 -21.60 -9.90
CA GLY A 94 -8.00 -21.64 -8.43
C GLY A 94 -6.81 -20.94 -7.77
N ALA A 95 -5.99 -20.21 -8.54
CA ALA A 95 -4.86 -19.44 -8.03
C ALA A 95 -5.28 -18.41 -6.98
N THR A 96 -4.44 -18.18 -5.99
CA THR A 96 -4.58 -17.04 -5.07
C THR A 96 -4.09 -15.77 -5.75
N LYS A 97 -4.94 -14.76 -5.82
CA LYS A 97 -4.64 -13.48 -6.48
C LYS A 97 -4.75 -12.35 -5.47
N ILE A 98 -3.70 -11.52 -5.34
CA ILE A 98 -3.63 -10.43 -4.37
C ILE A 98 -3.33 -9.11 -5.10
N HIS A 99 -4.14 -8.09 -4.85
CA HIS A 99 -3.96 -6.74 -5.38
C HIS A 99 -3.75 -5.75 -4.23
N THR A 100 -2.61 -5.06 -4.26
CA THR A 100 -2.29 -3.99 -3.31
C THR A 100 -3.02 -2.71 -3.71
N SER A 101 -3.77 -2.14 -2.78
CA SER A 101 -4.49 -0.88 -2.96
C SER A 101 -4.33 0.03 -1.75
N GLY A 102 -4.99 1.16 -1.71
CA GLY A 102 -4.85 2.15 -0.64
C GLY A 102 -6.18 2.63 -0.05
N VAL A 103 -6.11 3.14 1.18
CA VAL A 103 -7.27 3.61 1.94
C VAL A 103 -7.91 4.89 1.39
N TRP A 104 -7.26 5.63 0.49
CA TRP A 104 -7.83 6.84 -0.11
C TRP A 104 -9.09 6.56 -0.95
N LEU A 105 -9.31 5.31 -1.33
CA LEU A 105 -10.57 4.84 -1.95
C LEU A 105 -11.79 4.97 -1.05
N PHE A 106 -11.59 5.19 0.24
CA PHE A 106 -12.66 5.36 1.20
C PHE A 106 -12.87 6.83 1.60
N GLY A 107 -11.98 7.73 1.22
CA GLY A 107 -12.10 9.18 1.44
C GLY A 107 -12.57 9.53 2.84
N ASN A 108 -13.78 10.08 2.95
CA ASN A 108 -14.46 10.41 4.20
C ASN A 108 -15.54 9.36 4.55
N ALA A 109 -15.26 8.08 4.33
CA ALA A 109 -16.20 7.01 4.63
C ALA A 109 -16.55 6.97 6.12
N SER A 110 -17.82 6.71 6.42
CA SER A 110 -18.26 6.44 7.77
C SER A 110 -17.73 5.08 8.26
N HIS A 111 -17.75 4.86 9.57
CA HIS A 111 -17.35 3.56 10.13
C HIS A 111 -18.19 2.38 9.57
N ASN A 112 -19.46 2.60 9.26
CA ASN A 112 -20.30 1.57 8.63
C ASN A 112 -19.90 1.32 7.19
N ASP A 113 -19.54 2.36 6.41
CA ASP A 113 -19.07 2.20 5.05
C ASP A 113 -17.75 1.43 5.01
N LEU A 114 -16.84 1.68 5.96
CA LEU A 114 -15.59 0.92 6.09
C LEU A 114 -15.87 -0.57 6.38
N LYS A 115 -16.79 -0.89 7.30
CA LYS A 115 -17.15 -2.29 7.61
C LYS A 115 -17.72 -3.04 6.40
N GLU A 116 -18.43 -2.34 5.54
CA GLU A 116 -19.07 -2.90 4.35
C GLU A 116 -18.23 -2.71 3.07
N PHE A 117 -17.03 -2.17 3.18
CA PHE A 117 -16.15 -1.84 2.05
C PHE A 117 -16.83 -0.96 1.00
N ARG A 118 -17.71 -0.05 1.42
CA ARG A 118 -18.31 0.93 0.52
C ARG A 118 -17.31 2.02 0.19
N LEU A 119 -16.94 2.10 -1.08
CA LEU A 119 -15.98 3.09 -1.55
C LEU A 119 -16.57 4.50 -1.47
N ASN A 120 -15.79 5.43 -0.92
CA ASN A 120 -16.02 6.88 -0.97
C ASN A 120 -14.66 7.56 -1.24
N PRO A 121 -14.17 7.51 -2.50
CA PRO A 121 -12.81 7.85 -2.84
C PRO A 121 -12.54 9.35 -2.73
N LEU A 122 -11.30 9.70 -2.38
CA LEU A 122 -10.77 11.02 -2.70
C LEU A 122 -10.78 11.22 -4.21
N GLU A 123 -10.95 12.46 -4.67
CA GLU A 123 -11.08 12.76 -6.10
C GLU A 123 -9.91 12.20 -6.92
N VAL A 124 -8.70 12.30 -6.39
CA VAL A 124 -7.46 11.84 -7.02
C VAL A 124 -7.38 10.33 -7.27
N VAL A 125 -8.15 9.49 -6.58
CA VAL A 125 -8.20 8.02 -6.77
C VAL A 125 -9.57 7.52 -7.21
N LYS A 126 -10.49 8.41 -7.54
CA LYS A 126 -11.84 8.07 -7.98
C LYS A 126 -11.87 7.16 -9.22
N PRO A 127 -11.00 7.35 -10.23
CA PRO A 127 -10.93 6.45 -11.38
C PRO A 127 -10.58 5.00 -11.02
N ASP A 128 -9.84 4.77 -9.93
CA ASP A 128 -9.42 3.42 -9.49
C ASP A 128 -10.61 2.53 -9.08
N THR A 129 -11.77 3.10 -8.77
CA THR A 129 -12.97 2.34 -8.37
C THR A 129 -13.38 1.29 -9.39
N VAL A 130 -13.16 1.56 -10.68
CA VAL A 130 -13.43 0.60 -11.76
C VAL A 130 -12.49 -0.60 -11.68
N THR A 131 -11.21 -0.34 -11.47
CA THR A 131 -10.17 -1.37 -11.32
C THR A 131 -10.46 -2.27 -10.12
N ILE A 132 -10.81 -1.66 -8.97
CA ILE A 132 -11.18 -2.40 -7.76
C ILE A 132 -12.44 -3.25 -7.98
N GLY A 133 -13.47 -2.69 -8.62
CA GLY A 133 -14.69 -3.43 -8.96
C GLY A 133 -14.41 -4.65 -9.86
N CYS A 134 -13.50 -4.52 -10.82
CA CYS A 134 -13.05 -5.63 -11.66
C CYS A 134 -12.25 -6.67 -10.87
N ALA A 135 -11.35 -6.24 -9.99
CA ALA A 135 -10.56 -7.12 -9.14
C ALA A 135 -11.47 -7.99 -8.25
N ILE A 136 -12.45 -7.37 -7.58
CA ILE A 136 -13.41 -8.07 -6.72
C ILE A 136 -14.24 -9.09 -7.52
N LYS A 137 -14.77 -8.71 -8.68
CA LYS A 137 -15.53 -9.62 -9.56
C LYS A 137 -14.70 -10.83 -10.00
N LYS A 138 -13.40 -10.65 -10.20
CA LYS A 138 -12.46 -11.71 -10.57
C LYS A 138 -11.87 -12.45 -9.37
N LYS A 139 -12.41 -12.23 -8.17
CA LYS A 139 -12.01 -12.89 -6.91
C LYS A 139 -10.53 -12.64 -6.53
N TRP A 140 -10.03 -11.44 -6.77
CA TRP A 140 -8.78 -11.00 -6.20
C TRP A 140 -8.98 -10.64 -4.72
N HIS A 141 -8.01 -10.96 -3.88
CA HIS A 141 -7.90 -10.35 -2.56
C HIS A 141 -7.41 -8.91 -2.75
N VAL A 142 -8.24 -7.93 -2.44
CA VAL A 142 -7.86 -6.52 -2.45
C VAL A 142 -7.43 -6.13 -1.06
N VAL A 143 -6.18 -5.70 -0.93
CA VAL A 143 -5.58 -5.31 0.36
C VAL A 143 -5.40 -3.79 0.38
N TYR A 144 -6.13 -3.14 1.26
CA TYR A 144 -6.09 -1.68 1.43
C TYR A 144 -5.07 -1.31 2.50
N CYS A 145 -3.94 -0.76 2.03
CA CYS A 145 -2.86 -0.30 2.88
C CYS A 145 -3.09 1.17 3.32
N PRO A 146 -2.65 1.57 4.51
CA PRO A 146 -2.65 2.96 4.96
C PRO A 146 -1.89 3.90 4.02
N SER A 147 -2.16 5.19 4.16
CA SER A 147 -1.51 6.25 3.38
C SER A 147 0.01 6.29 3.58
N LEU A 148 0.47 5.92 4.76
CA LEU A 148 1.88 5.84 5.09
C LEU A 148 2.28 4.43 5.50
N VAL A 149 3.24 3.88 4.76
CA VAL A 149 3.95 2.63 5.06
C VAL A 149 5.34 2.98 5.54
N TYR A 150 5.82 2.34 6.59
CA TYR A 150 7.13 2.62 7.18
C TYR A 150 8.01 1.36 7.29
N GLY A 151 9.27 1.57 7.60
CA GLY A 151 10.26 0.52 7.88
C GLY A 151 10.89 -0.12 6.65
N GLY A 152 11.91 -0.93 6.88
CA GLY A 152 12.66 -1.62 5.84
C GLY A 152 13.47 -0.70 4.92
N GLU A 153 13.99 -1.29 3.85
CA GLU A 153 14.74 -0.55 2.82
C GLU A 153 13.78 0.33 1.99
N ASN A 154 14.26 1.49 1.56
CA ASN A 154 13.49 2.48 0.78
C ASN A 154 12.23 3.01 1.50
N CYS A 155 12.28 3.10 2.82
CA CYS A 155 11.19 3.50 3.69
C CYS A 155 10.51 4.80 3.23
N GLN A 156 9.17 4.76 3.06
CA GLN A 156 8.39 5.92 2.65
C GLN A 156 8.49 7.05 3.68
N LEU A 157 8.35 6.75 4.98
CA LEU A 157 8.49 7.75 6.05
C LEU A 157 9.87 8.43 6.00
N LYS A 158 10.95 7.64 5.82
CA LYS A 158 12.31 8.20 5.72
C LYS A 158 12.42 9.18 4.55
N ARG A 159 11.92 8.81 3.37
CA ARG A 159 11.93 9.70 2.19
C ARG A 159 11.16 11.00 2.41
N ILE A 160 10.02 10.92 3.12
CA ILE A 160 9.24 12.11 3.46
C ILE A 160 10.05 13.01 4.40
N VAL A 161 10.60 12.45 5.48
CA VAL A 161 11.42 13.21 6.44
C VAL A 161 12.63 13.83 5.77
N ASP A 162 13.36 13.08 4.95
CA ASP A 162 14.55 13.54 4.23
C ASP A 162 14.23 14.67 3.22
N SER A 163 12.98 14.76 2.75
CA SER A 163 12.52 15.82 1.83
C SER A 163 12.11 17.12 2.52
N LEU A 164 11.98 17.12 3.85
CA LEU A 164 11.54 18.30 4.60
C LEU A 164 12.63 19.38 4.63
N SER A 165 12.29 20.60 4.20
CA SER A 165 13.16 21.75 4.32
C SER A 165 13.45 22.05 5.79
N ASP A 166 14.74 22.19 6.13
CA ASP A 166 15.21 22.43 7.50
C ASP A 166 14.67 21.45 8.54
N GLN A 167 14.26 20.25 8.11
CA GLN A 167 13.58 19.25 8.95
C GLN A 167 12.39 19.85 9.74
N THR A 168 11.63 20.72 9.07
CA THR A 168 10.43 21.35 9.61
C THR A 168 9.19 20.72 9.01
N LEU A 169 8.34 20.12 9.84
CA LEU A 169 7.04 19.59 9.46
C LEU A 169 5.95 20.64 9.69
N GLN A 170 5.05 20.82 8.74
CA GLN A 170 3.87 21.66 8.92
C GLN A 170 2.65 20.80 9.26
N VAL A 171 1.83 21.27 10.17
CA VAL A 171 0.58 20.62 10.56
C VAL A 171 -0.55 21.64 10.70
N ALA A 172 -1.71 21.31 10.14
CA ALA A 172 -2.89 22.16 10.26
C ALA A 172 -3.60 21.95 11.59
N ILE A 173 -3.89 23.05 12.30
CA ILE A 173 -4.60 23.02 13.59
C ILE A 173 -5.92 23.81 13.53
N PRO A 174 -6.97 23.37 14.28
CA PRO A 174 -7.04 22.12 15.05
C PRO A 174 -7.00 20.89 14.11
N SER A 175 -6.29 19.83 14.51
CA SER A 175 -6.19 18.61 13.73
C SER A 175 -7.56 17.94 13.58
N GLN A 176 -7.88 17.48 12.36
CA GLN A 176 -9.17 16.86 12.02
C GLN A 176 -9.04 15.41 11.58
N GLY A 177 -7.84 15.01 11.14
CA GLY A 177 -7.56 13.67 10.66
C GLY A 177 -7.27 12.67 11.77
N TYR A 178 -7.40 11.39 11.41
CA TYR A 178 -6.90 10.24 12.17
C TYR A 178 -6.45 9.16 11.22
N ASN A 179 -5.19 8.76 11.30
CA ASN A 179 -4.59 7.79 10.40
C ASN A 179 -3.91 6.66 11.16
N GLN A 180 -4.04 5.46 10.64
CA GLN A 180 -3.29 4.30 11.06
C GLN A 180 -2.14 4.07 10.09
N TYR A 181 -1.13 3.34 10.51
CA TYR A 181 0.11 3.12 9.78
C TYR A 181 0.42 1.63 9.70
N ILE A 182 1.38 1.23 8.86
CA ILE A 182 1.76 -0.17 8.74
C ILE A 182 3.24 -0.31 8.41
N HIS A 183 3.88 -1.28 9.03
CA HIS A 183 5.24 -1.66 8.66
C HIS A 183 5.24 -2.51 7.38
N VAL A 184 6.17 -2.24 6.47
CA VAL A 184 6.22 -2.91 5.17
C VAL A 184 6.36 -4.43 5.27
N ASN A 185 7.07 -4.95 6.27
CA ASN A 185 7.20 -6.39 6.48
C ASN A 185 5.89 -7.03 6.97
N ASP A 186 5.02 -6.29 7.68
CA ASP A 186 3.71 -6.80 8.07
C ASP A 186 2.78 -6.96 6.86
N ILE A 187 2.91 -6.11 5.84
CA ILE A 187 2.23 -6.30 4.55
C ILE A 187 2.69 -7.61 3.91
N ALA A 188 3.99 -7.84 3.84
CA ALA A 188 4.55 -9.05 3.23
C ALA A 188 4.11 -10.33 3.99
N ARG A 189 4.13 -10.31 5.33
CA ARG A 189 3.63 -11.39 6.18
C ARG A 189 2.15 -11.67 5.96
N PHE A 190 1.35 -10.63 5.85
CA PHE A 190 -0.08 -10.76 5.59
C PHE A 190 -0.35 -11.43 4.23
N TYR A 191 0.40 -11.06 3.19
CA TYR A 191 0.27 -11.71 1.87
C TYR A 191 0.63 -13.19 1.93
N LEU A 192 1.68 -13.52 2.67
CA LEU A 192 2.05 -14.93 2.91
C LEU A 192 0.93 -15.68 3.66
N ALA A 193 0.32 -15.07 4.68
CA ALA A 193 -0.79 -15.66 5.42
C ALA A 193 -2.05 -15.86 4.54
N LEU A 194 -2.33 -14.94 3.60
CA LEU A 194 -3.42 -15.10 2.63
C LEU A 194 -3.20 -16.31 1.72
N VAL A 195 -1.97 -16.55 1.32
CA VAL A 195 -1.58 -17.68 0.44
C VAL A 195 -1.67 -19.02 1.16
N GLN A 196 -1.26 -19.07 2.42
CA GLN A 196 -1.20 -20.31 3.22
C GLN A 196 -2.55 -20.76 3.76
N GLY A 197 -3.58 -19.92 3.70
CA GLY A 197 -4.90 -20.21 4.26
C GLY A 197 -6.05 -20.15 3.25
N LYS A 198 -7.09 -20.97 3.47
CA LYS A 198 -8.38 -20.79 2.76
C LYS A 198 -9.10 -19.58 3.35
N ARG A 199 -9.36 -18.54 2.56
CA ARG A 199 -9.95 -17.30 3.02
C ARG A 199 -11.19 -16.95 2.21
N PRO A 200 -12.37 -16.83 2.85
CA PRO A 200 -13.60 -16.44 2.15
C PRO A 200 -13.66 -14.95 1.81
N ALA A 201 -13.09 -14.09 2.67
CA ALA A 201 -13.06 -12.65 2.46
C ALA A 201 -12.09 -12.28 1.34
N THR A 202 -12.51 -11.38 0.45
CA THR A 202 -11.71 -10.88 -0.68
C THR A 202 -11.26 -9.44 -0.49
N GLN A 203 -11.68 -8.76 0.57
CA GLN A 203 -11.28 -7.38 0.88
C GLN A 203 -10.74 -7.30 2.29
N HIS A 204 -9.65 -6.56 2.49
CA HIS A 204 -8.92 -6.51 3.75
C HIS A 204 -8.36 -5.12 4.01
N PHE A 205 -8.67 -4.57 5.18
CA PHE A 205 -7.90 -3.46 5.75
C PHE A 205 -6.78 -4.03 6.61
N ILE A 206 -5.58 -3.50 6.45
CA ILE A 206 -4.41 -3.87 7.23
C ILE A 206 -3.71 -2.61 7.75
N ALA A 207 -3.54 -2.51 9.05
CA ALA A 207 -2.84 -1.42 9.72
C ALA A 207 -2.56 -1.78 11.19
N GLU A 208 -1.69 -1.05 11.83
CA GLU A 208 -1.63 -1.08 13.30
C GLU A 208 -2.98 -0.66 13.89
N THR A 209 -3.34 -1.27 15.02
CA THR A 209 -4.60 -0.95 15.71
C THR A 209 -4.65 0.50 16.18
N LYS A 210 -3.50 1.02 16.63
CA LYS A 210 -3.37 2.40 17.11
C LYS A 210 -3.01 3.33 15.95
N GLY A 211 -3.81 4.36 15.76
CA GLY A 211 -3.51 5.48 14.86
C GLY A 211 -3.18 6.76 15.60
N TYR A 212 -2.96 7.82 14.84
CA TYR A 212 -2.62 9.15 15.34
C TYR A 212 -3.38 10.22 14.56
N SER A 213 -3.73 11.32 15.22
CA SER A 213 -4.03 12.56 14.49
C SER A 213 -2.76 13.11 13.86
N PRO A 214 -2.83 13.94 12.80
CA PRO A 214 -1.66 14.61 12.25
C PRO A 214 -0.85 15.38 13.31
N GLU A 215 -1.50 16.08 14.21
CA GLU A 215 -0.87 16.78 15.35
C GLU A 215 -0.12 15.80 16.27
N ALA A 216 -0.77 14.71 16.70
CA ALA A 216 -0.14 13.72 17.59
C ALA A 216 1.03 13.00 16.89
N PHE A 217 0.92 12.77 15.58
CA PHE A 217 2.00 12.18 14.79
C PHE A 217 3.20 13.13 14.64
N SER A 218 2.94 14.41 14.33
CA SER A 218 3.98 15.43 14.24
C SER A 218 4.71 15.64 15.57
N GLN A 219 3.98 15.62 16.67
CA GLN A 219 4.57 15.71 18.02
C GLN A 219 5.44 14.48 18.33
N LEU A 220 5.00 13.26 17.96
CA LEU A 220 5.81 12.06 18.12
C LEU A 220 7.14 12.15 17.35
N LEU A 221 7.12 12.68 16.13
CA LEU A 221 8.34 12.89 15.33
C LEU A 221 9.28 13.94 15.97
N LEU A 222 8.71 15.00 16.54
CA LEU A 222 9.47 16.04 17.23
C LEU A 222 10.12 15.50 18.51
N ASP A 223 9.35 14.83 19.38
CA ASP A 223 9.83 14.27 20.64
C ASP A 223 10.96 13.25 20.44
N SER A 224 10.87 12.50 19.35
CA SER A 224 11.88 11.50 18.94
C SER A 224 13.04 12.10 18.12
N ARG A 225 13.07 13.40 17.92
CA ARG A 225 14.10 14.14 17.17
C ARG A 225 14.26 13.71 15.69
N VAL A 226 13.22 13.12 15.14
CA VAL A 226 13.14 12.78 13.71
C VAL A 226 12.98 14.03 12.86
N VAL A 227 12.27 15.02 13.40
CA VAL A 227 12.19 16.39 12.85
C VAL A 227 12.70 17.38 13.90
N LYS A 228 13.19 18.53 13.42
CA LYS A 228 13.71 19.58 14.31
C LYS A 228 12.63 20.52 14.82
N ARG A 229 11.59 20.73 14.02
CA ARG A 229 10.50 21.66 14.31
C ARG A 229 9.18 21.17 13.77
N VAL A 230 8.13 21.48 14.48
CA VAL A 230 6.74 21.40 13.99
C VAL A 230 6.22 22.83 13.92
N HIS A 231 5.72 23.20 12.74
CA HIS A 231 5.09 24.49 12.49
C HIS A 231 3.58 24.29 12.40
N GLU A 232 2.89 24.71 13.44
CA GLU A 232 1.43 24.74 13.47
C GLU A 232 0.92 25.90 12.62
N CYS A 233 -0.05 25.65 11.76
CA CYS A 233 -0.64 26.68 10.91
C CYS A 233 -2.17 26.53 10.80
N SER A 234 -2.83 27.59 10.33
CA SER A 234 -4.25 27.52 10.05
C SER A 234 -4.52 26.62 8.81
N TRP A 235 -5.75 26.10 8.71
CA TRP A 235 -6.17 25.34 7.51
C TRP A 235 -6.04 26.14 6.23
N SER A 236 -6.28 27.45 6.29
CA SER A 236 -6.11 28.36 5.13
C SER A 236 -4.65 28.47 4.71
N ASP A 237 -3.73 28.60 5.67
CA ASP A 237 -2.31 28.66 5.36
C ASP A 237 -1.79 27.31 4.87
N PHE A 238 -2.24 26.20 5.47
CA PHE A 238 -1.88 24.85 5.03
C PHE A 238 -2.30 24.63 3.57
N GLU A 239 -3.53 24.97 3.21
CA GLU A 239 -4.02 24.87 1.84
C GLU A 239 -3.22 25.74 0.86
N LYS A 240 -2.88 26.97 1.26
CA LYS A 240 -2.08 27.88 0.45
C LYS A 240 -0.70 27.32 0.10
N TYR A 241 -0.08 26.59 1.03
CA TYR A 241 1.27 26.03 0.86
C TYR A 241 1.27 24.66 0.19
N HIS A 242 0.29 23.80 0.49
CA HIS A 242 0.28 22.39 0.09
C HIS A 242 -0.80 22.02 -0.94
N GLY A 243 -1.76 22.92 -1.16
CA GLY A 243 -2.89 22.72 -2.08
C GLY A 243 -4.06 21.93 -1.48
N SER A 244 -5.19 21.95 -2.18
CA SER A 244 -6.45 21.35 -1.73
C SER A 244 -6.37 19.82 -1.55
N SER A 245 -5.65 19.13 -2.43
CA SER A 245 -5.47 17.66 -2.31
C SER A 245 -4.73 17.27 -1.03
N ALA A 246 -3.75 18.08 -0.59
CA ALA A 246 -3.07 17.84 0.68
C ALA A 246 -4.01 18.06 1.88
N VAL A 247 -4.92 19.04 1.78
CA VAL A 247 -5.96 19.26 2.79
C VAL A 247 -6.90 18.07 2.91
N GLU A 248 -7.32 17.48 1.80
CA GLU A 248 -8.14 16.26 1.81
C GLU A 248 -7.42 15.10 2.52
N ILE A 249 -6.14 14.91 2.23
CA ILE A 249 -5.32 13.85 2.84
C ILE A 249 -5.10 14.12 4.33
N GLU A 250 -4.82 15.36 4.72
CA GLU A 250 -4.60 15.75 6.12
C GLU A 250 -5.87 15.58 6.98
N LYS A 251 -7.05 15.75 6.37
CA LYS A 251 -8.36 15.55 7.00
C LYS A 251 -8.85 14.11 7.03
N LEU A 252 -8.15 13.18 6.39
CA LEU A 252 -8.55 11.77 6.42
C LEU A 252 -8.73 11.29 7.85
N ASN A 253 -9.94 10.81 8.15
CA ASN A 253 -10.30 10.31 9.48
C ASN A 253 -10.82 8.88 9.36
N LEU A 254 -9.88 7.94 9.24
CA LEU A 254 -10.16 6.54 8.99
C LEU A 254 -9.74 5.69 10.19
N ASN A 255 -10.72 5.20 10.94
CA ASN A 255 -10.52 4.14 11.93
C ASN A 255 -10.87 2.79 11.28
N LEU A 256 -9.86 2.15 10.73
CA LEU A 256 -10.02 0.98 9.86
C LEU A 256 -10.47 -0.26 10.66
N PRO A 257 -11.49 -0.99 10.21
CA PRO A 257 -11.85 -2.30 10.75
C PRO A 257 -10.81 -3.34 10.25
N ILE A 258 -9.75 -3.50 11.00
CA ILE A 258 -8.60 -4.34 10.63
C ILE A 258 -9.05 -5.79 10.40
N SER A 259 -8.55 -6.39 9.33
CA SER A 259 -8.78 -7.79 9.01
C SER A 259 -8.40 -8.70 10.20
N PRO A 260 -9.26 -9.63 10.62
CA PRO A 260 -8.95 -10.54 11.73
C PRO A 260 -7.78 -11.50 11.42
N LEU A 261 -7.35 -11.53 10.17
CA LEU A 261 -6.20 -12.32 9.71
C LEU A 261 -4.89 -11.55 9.77
N PHE A 262 -4.97 -10.25 9.99
CA PHE A 262 -3.79 -9.38 10.06
C PHE A 262 -3.28 -9.34 11.50
N GLU A 263 -1.98 -9.53 11.65
CA GLU A 263 -1.25 -9.38 12.90
C GLU A 263 -0.14 -8.35 12.68
N SER A 264 -0.16 -7.28 13.48
CA SER A 264 0.93 -6.31 13.51
C SER A 264 2.01 -6.83 14.44
N THR A 265 3.22 -7.00 13.93
CA THR A 265 4.39 -7.42 14.71
C THR A 265 5.34 -6.27 14.98
N GLU A 266 5.22 -5.19 14.23
CA GLU A 266 6.02 -3.98 14.36
C GLU A 266 5.19 -2.84 14.94
N SER A 267 5.84 -1.81 15.44
CA SER A 267 5.18 -0.63 15.99
C SER A 267 5.83 0.65 15.46
N LEU A 268 5.02 1.52 14.88
CA LEU A 268 5.44 2.83 14.39
C LEU A 268 6.16 3.62 15.50
N ARG A 269 5.60 3.62 16.71
CA ARG A 269 6.19 4.32 17.84
C ARG A 269 7.60 3.84 18.13
N LYS A 270 7.81 2.52 18.24
CA LYS A 270 9.13 1.95 18.45
C LYS A 270 10.08 2.23 17.29
N TYR A 271 9.57 2.19 16.07
CA TYR A 271 10.36 2.53 14.87
C TYR A 271 10.85 3.98 14.91
N ILE A 272 9.95 4.92 15.26
CA ILE A 272 10.29 6.34 15.36
C ILE A 272 11.23 6.62 16.53
N GLU A 273 11.01 6.02 17.71
CA GLU A 273 11.88 6.15 18.89
C GLU A 273 13.32 5.62 18.63
N ASN A 274 13.48 4.69 17.70
CA ASN A 274 14.78 4.12 17.29
C ASN A 274 15.23 4.62 15.91
N TYR A 275 14.66 5.73 15.43
CA TYR A 275 14.99 6.28 14.12
C TYR A 275 16.41 6.86 14.13
N THR A 276 17.27 6.38 13.20
CA THR A 276 18.68 6.77 13.06
C THR A 276 18.97 7.36 11.68
#